data_153a764b17c8927e62f6154dee31057a
#
_entry.id   153a764b17c8927e62f6154dee31057a
#
_cell.length_a   1.000
_cell.length_b   1.000
_cell.length_c   1.000
_cell.angle_alpha   90.00
_cell.angle_beta   90.00
_cell.angle_gamma   90.00
#
_symmetry.space_group_name_H-M   'P 1'
#
loop_
_entity.id
_entity.type
_entity.pdbx_description
1 polymer ?
#
loop_
_entity_poly.entity_id
_entity_poly.type
_entity_poly.pdbx_seq_one_letter_code
_entity_poly.pdbx_strand_id
1 'polypeptide(L)'
;MKPEQVIGAIGMASMTIRPGDTSVAQGVNDLPVIGSNQILGLAESACSTAIIEFLDFGETTVTSSSELDINGAAGVGSEIHATARCLGLIDGSLKFEVEIHQNSRLVATGLITRKFVERVSFMARVAAETIVADKAINSNNEKIASSLNF
;
A
#
# COMPACT_ATOMS: atom_id res chain seq x y z
N MET A 1 5.44 17.17 -10.91
CA MET A 1 4.23 16.63 -11.55
C MET A 1 3.19 17.74 -11.70
N LYS A 2 2.50 17.75 -12.82
CA LYS A 2 1.38 18.69 -13.05
C LYS A 2 0.06 18.01 -12.68
N PRO A 3 -0.66 18.50 -11.66
CA PRO A 3 -1.85 17.82 -11.14
C PRO A 3 -2.95 17.61 -12.17
N GLU A 4 -3.11 18.52 -13.11
CA GLU A 4 -4.14 18.44 -14.16
C GLU A 4 -3.92 17.26 -15.14
N GLN A 5 -2.69 16.76 -15.24
CA GLN A 5 -2.35 15.66 -16.16
C GLN A 5 -2.74 14.29 -15.64
N VAL A 6 -2.90 14.14 -14.34
CA VAL A 6 -3.17 12.83 -13.73
C VAL A 6 -4.64 12.55 -13.52
N ILE A 7 -5.53 13.55 -13.65
CA ILE A 7 -6.97 13.35 -13.50
C ILE A 7 -7.46 12.38 -14.58
N GLY A 8 -8.08 11.29 -14.15
CA GLY A 8 -8.56 10.24 -15.04
C GLY A 8 -7.51 9.25 -15.50
N ALA A 9 -6.24 9.39 -15.09
CA ALA A 9 -5.19 8.43 -15.41
C ALA A 9 -5.54 7.04 -14.87
N ILE A 10 -5.33 6.01 -15.69
CA ILE A 10 -5.68 4.63 -15.37
C ILE A 10 -4.40 3.80 -15.31
N GLY A 11 -4.28 3.01 -14.26
CA GLY A 11 -3.23 2.01 -14.10
C GLY A 11 -3.82 0.64 -13.85
N MET A 12 -3.10 -0.37 -14.25
CA MET A 12 -3.49 -1.78 -14.12
C MET A 12 -2.36 -2.58 -13.52
N ALA A 13 -2.73 -3.58 -12.73
CA ALA A 13 -1.80 -4.57 -12.18
C ALA A 13 -2.50 -5.92 -12.09
N SER A 14 -1.74 -6.99 -12.21
CA SER A 14 -2.28 -8.35 -12.18
C SER A 14 -1.39 -9.25 -11.34
N MET A 15 -1.99 -10.28 -10.76
CA MET A 15 -1.24 -11.34 -10.11
C MET A 15 -1.95 -12.68 -10.26
N THR A 16 -1.17 -13.75 -10.28
CA THR A 16 -1.67 -15.11 -10.08
C THR A 16 -1.46 -15.49 -8.62
N ILE A 17 -2.51 -15.95 -7.96
CA ILE A 17 -2.48 -16.26 -6.52
C ILE A 17 -1.65 -17.53 -6.29
N ARG A 18 -0.63 -17.42 -5.46
CA ARG A 18 0.25 -18.52 -5.04
C ARG A 18 -0.04 -18.90 -3.59
N PRO A 19 0.41 -20.09 -3.13
CA PRO A 19 0.19 -20.49 -1.73
C PRO A 19 0.66 -19.47 -0.68
N GLY A 20 1.78 -18.78 -0.92
CA GLY A 20 2.28 -17.75 -0.02
C GLY A 20 1.45 -16.46 0.04
N ASP A 21 0.52 -16.27 -0.90
CA ASP A 21 -0.33 -15.08 -0.99
C ASP A 21 -1.65 -15.24 -0.21
N THR A 22 -1.84 -16.37 0.45
CA THR A 22 -3.11 -16.73 1.10
C THR A 22 -3.21 -16.20 2.52
N SER A 23 -4.44 -16.05 3.01
CA SER A 23 -4.69 -15.63 4.38
C SER A 23 -4.20 -16.65 5.41
N VAL A 24 -4.19 -17.96 5.09
CA VAL A 24 -3.59 -18.96 5.96
C VAL A 24 -2.07 -18.79 6.05
N ALA A 25 -1.39 -18.47 4.93
CA ALA A 25 0.05 -18.21 4.93
C ALA A 25 0.41 -16.97 5.75
N GLN A 26 -0.50 -15.98 5.81
CA GLN A 26 -0.32 -14.75 6.60
C GLN A 26 -0.71 -14.94 8.09
N GLY A 27 -1.20 -16.09 8.47
CA GLY A 27 -1.62 -16.35 9.87
C GLY A 27 -2.91 -15.66 10.29
N VAL A 28 -3.72 -15.23 9.32
CA VAL A 28 -4.98 -14.49 9.59
C VAL A 28 -6.14 -15.43 9.89
N ASN A 29 -6.18 -16.57 9.19
CA ASN A 29 -7.19 -17.63 9.35
C ASN A 29 -6.64 -18.94 8.77
N ASP A 30 -7.50 -19.95 8.64
CA ASP A 30 -7.14 -21.27 8.10
C ASP A 30 -7.57 -21.49 6.65
N LEU A 31 -7.88 -20.41 5.92
CA LEU A 31 -8.41 -20.47 4.56
C LEU A 31 -7.33 -20.24 3.49
N PRO A 32 -7.23 -21.10 2.45
CA PRO A 32 -6.28 -20.94 1.37
C PRO A 32 -6.84 -20.01 0.26
N VAL A 33 -7.22 -18.80 0.64
CA VAL A 33 -7.70 -17.74 -0.25
C VAL A 33 -6.80 -16.52 -0.16
N ILE A 34 -6.85 -15.66 -1.18
CA ILE A 34 -6.05 -14.44 -1.20
C ILE A 34 -6.18 -13.64 0.09
N GLY A 35 -5.07 -13.24 0.67
CA GLY A 35 -5.03 -12.39 1.86
C GLY A 35 -5.37 -10.95 1.54
N SER A 36 -6.03 -10.27 2.48
CA SER A 36 -6.41 -8.86 2.31
C SER A 36 -5.20 -7.94 2.13
N ASN A 37 -4.05 -8.28 2.72
CA ASN A 37 -2.79 -7.57 2.52
C ASN A 37 -2.32 -7.63 1.07
N GLN A 38 -2.50 -8.75 0.39
CA GLN A 38 -2.15 -8.91 -1.03
C GLN A 38 -3.11 -8.14 -1.94
N ILE A 39 -4.39 -8.11 -1.60
CA ILE A 39 -5.39 -7.31 -2.31
C ILE A 39 -5.02 -5.82 -2.24
N LEU A 40 -4.66 -5.33 -1.06
CA LEU A 40 -4.20 -3.95 -0.90
C LEU A 40 -2.94 -3.68 -1.72
N GLY A 41 -1.94 -4.57 -1.67
CA GLY A 41 -0.71 -4.41 -2.43
C GLY A 41 -0.94 -4.35 -3.94
N LEU A 42 -1.84 -5.18 -4.46
CA LEU A 42 -2.22 -5.15 -5.88
C LEU A 42 -2.91 -3.84 -6.25
N ALA A 43 -3.80 -3.35 -5.39
CA ALA A 43 -4.46 -2.06 -5.58
C ALA A 43 -3.45 -0.90 -5.59
N GLU A 44 -2.51 -0.88 -4.66
CA GLU A 44 -1.45 0.12 -4.60
C GLU A 44 -0.54 0.09 -5.85
N SER A 45 -0.24 -1.10 -6.33
CA SER A 45 0.54 -1.28 -7.57
C SER A 45 -0.18 -0.68 -8.78
N ALA A 46 -1.50 -0.87 -8.89
CA ALA A 46 -2.30 -0.26 -9.94
C ALA A 46 -2.31 1.27 -9.84
N CYS A 47 -2.44 1.81 -8.64
CA CYS A 47 -2.34 3.26 -8.40
C CYS A 47 -0.99 3.84 -8.85
N SER A 48 0.08 3.16 -8.49
CA SER A 48 1.44 3.55 -8.87
C SER A 48 1.62 3.56 -10.38
N THR A 49 1.13 2.52 -11.05
CA THR A 49 1.19 2.41 -12.51
C THR A 49 0.42 3.54 -13.20
N ALA A 50 -0.70 3.97 -12.63
CA ALA A 50 -1.51 5.05 -13.20
C ALA A 50 -0.76 6.37 -13.37
N ILE A 51 0.18 6.67 -12.49
CA ILE A 51 0.83 8.00 -12.43
C ILE A 51 2.32 8.00 -12.69
N ILE A 52 2.94 6.83 -12.88
CA ILE A 52 4.41 6.72 -12.96
C ILE A 52 5.02 7.60 -14.06
N GLU A 53 4.32 7.76 -15.18
CA GLU A 53 4.80 8.56 -16.32
C GLU A 53 4.73 10.07 -16.04
N PHE A 54 3.98 10.50 -15.04
CA PHE A 54 3.76 11.91 -14.71
C PHE A 54 4.66 12.40 -13.58
N LEU A 55 5.40 11.50 -12.93
CA LEU A 55 6.29 11.86 -11.83
C LEU A 55 7.55 12.55 -12.35
N ASP A 56 7.97 13.60 -11.65
CA ASP A 56 9.26 14.23 -11.90
C ASP A 56 10.39 13.37 -11.32
N PHE A 57 11.61 13.65 -11.77
CA PHE A 57 12.79 12.94 -11.27
C PHE A 57 12.92 13.10 -9.74
N GLY A 58 13.11 11.98 -9.05
CA GLY A 58 13.23 11.97 -7.60
C GLY A 58 11.90 11.88 -6.85
N GLU A 59 10.77 12.10 -7.52
CA GLU A 59 9.44 11.95 -6.92
C GLU A 59 9.00 10.48 -6.87
N THR A 60 8.27 10.15 -5.81
CA THR A 60 7.46 8.94 -5.72
C THR A 60 6.21 9.22 -4.89
N THR A 61 5.40 8.21 -4.66
CA THR A 61 4.22 8.34 -3.81
C THR A 61 4.18 7.23 -2.79
N VAL A 62 3.61 7.55 -1.62
CA VAL A 62 3.37 6.58 -0.56
C VAL A 62 1.89 6.59 -0.20
N THR A 63 1.33 5.44 0.12
CA THR A 63 -0.05 5.34 0.59
C THR A 63 -0.15 5.93 2.00
N SER A 64 -1.08 6.85 2.18
CA SER A 64 -1.36 7.45 3.50
C SER A 64 -2.65 6.94 4.11
N SER A 65 -3.61 6.50 3.30
CA SER A 65 -4.83 5.84 3.78
C SER A 65 -5.43 4.96 2.69
N SER A 66 -6.19 3.98 3.12
CA SER A 66 -6.90 3.08 2.22
C SER A 66 -8.20 2.62 2.86
N GLU A 67 -9.25 2.52 2.04
CA GLU A 67 -10.52 1.91 2.38
C GLU A 67 -10.78 0.83 1.34
N LEU A 68 -10.90 -0.42 1.79
CA LEU A 68 -11.18 -1.56 0.91
C LEU A 68 -12.42 -2.28 1.37
N ASP A 69 -13.32 -2.54 0.41
CA ASP A 69 -14.43 -3.47 0.57
C ASP A 69 -14.09 -4.74 -0.19
N ILE A 70 -13.94 -5.84 0.54
CA ILE A 70 -13.61 -7.14 -0.04
C ILE A 70 -14.89 -7.93 -0.19
N ASN A 71 -15.34 -8.09 -1.43
CA ASN A 71 -16.66 -8.62 -1.77
C ASN A 71 -16.63 -10.10 -2.11
N GLY A 72 -15.45 -10.65 -2.42
CA GLY A 72 -15.28 -12.04 -2.78
C GLY A 72 -13.91 -12.58 -2.46
N ALA A 73 -13.79 -13.88 -2.36
CA ALA A 73 -12.54 -14.59 -2.18
C ALA A 73 -12.06 -15.16 -3.52
N ALA A 74 -10.75 -15.32 -3.66
CA ALA A 74 -10.15 -16.00 -4.79
C ALA A 74 -9.09 -16.97 -4.30
N GLY A 75 -9.03 -18.15 -4.91
CA GLY A 75 -8.16 -19.24 -4.50
C GLY A 75 -6.83 -19.29 -5.24
N VAL A 76 -5.95 -20.18 -4.80
CA VAL A 76 -4.65 -20.44 -5.42
C VAL A 76 -4.83 -20.83 -6.89
N GLY A 77 -3.99 -20.27 -7.76
CA GLY A 77 -4.02 -20.49 -9.20
C GLY A 77 -4.93 -19.55 -9.96
N SER A 78 -5.78 -18.78 -9.29
CA SER A 78 -6.61 -17.76 -9.93
C SER A 78 -5.78 -16.53 -10.27
N GLU A 79 -6.13 -15.87 -11.38
CA GLU A 79 -5.56 -14.59 -11.76
C GLU A 79 -6.54 -13.47 -11.41
N ILE A 80 -6.05 -12.45 -10.74
CA ILE A 80 -6.82 -11.25 -10.39
C ILE A 80 -6.18 -10.00 -10.97
N HIS A 81 -7.03 -9.04 -11.32
CA HIS A 81 -6.63 -7.82 -12.00
C HIS A 81 -7.15 -6.60 -11.23
N ALA A 82 -6.27 -5.68 -10.92
CA ALA A 82 -6.63 -4.39 -10.36
C ALA A 82 -6.62 -3.32 -11.44
N THR A 83 -7.60 -2.44 -11.42
CA THR A 83 -7.66 -1.22 -12.22
C THR A 83 -7.83 -0.04 -11.27
N ALA A 84 -6.93 0.93 -11.36
CA ALA A 84 -7.00 2.15 -10.57
C ALA A 84 -7.24 3.35 -11.50
N ARG A 85 -8.12 4.25 -11.08
CA ARG A 85 -8.35 5.53 -11.75
C ARG A 85 -8.04 6.66 -10.80
N CYS A 86 -7.17 7.56 -11.23
CA CYS A 86 -6.82 8.75 -10.46
C CYS A 86 -7.95 9.78 -10.54
N LEU A 87 -8.49 10.16 -9.39
CA LEU A 87 -9.53 11.18 -9.28
C LEU A 87 -8.95 12.60 -9.25
N GLY A 88 -7.63 12.71 -9.08
CA GLY A 88 -6.91 13.96 -9.04
C GLY A 88 -6.32 14.26 -7.67
N LEU A 89 -5.82 15.49 -7.55
CA LEU A 89 -5.25 16.00 -6.30
C LEU A 89 -6.37 16.64 -5.48
N ILE A 90 -6.67 16.06 -4.34
CA ILE A 90 -7.73 16.50 -3.41
C ILE A 90 -7.09 16.69 -2.04
N ASP A 91 -7.18 17.90 -1.48
CA ASP A 91 -6.58 18.26 -0.20
C ASP A 91 -5.06 17.94 -0.11
N GLY A 92 -4.34 18.16 -1.21
CA GLY A 92 -2.89 17.95 -1.28
C GLY A 92 -2.45 16.50 -1.47
N SER A 93 -3.40 15.58 -1.65
CA SER A 93 -3.11 14.15 -1.85
C SER A 93 -3.79 13.62 -3.10
N LEU A 94 -3.16 12.64 -3.74
CA LEU A 94 -3.78 11.93 -4.85
C LEU A 94 -4.81 10.94 -4.34
N LYS A 95 -6.00 11.00 -4.90
CA LYS A 95 -7.09 10.04 -4.63
C LYS A 95 -7.28 9.11 -5.81
N PHE A 96 -7.47 7.83 -5.51
CA PHE A 96 -7.71 6.80 -6.51
C PHE A 96 -8.93 5.98 -6.13
N GLU A 97 -9.74 5.64 -7.13
CA GLU A 97 -10.69 4.55 -6.98
C GLU A 97 -10.12 3.30 -7.63
N VAL A 98 -10.31 2.14 -6.99
CA VAL A 98 -9.74 0.88 -7.43
C VAL A 98 -10.82 -0.19 -7.47
N GLU A 99 -10.78 -1.03 -8.49
CA GLU A 99 -11.57 -2.25 -8.60
C GLU A 99 -10.64 -3.43 -8.85
N ILE A 100 -10.90 -4.56 -8.20
CA ILE A 100 -10.18 -5.81 -8.40
C ILE A 100 -11.17 -6.88 -8.85
N HIS A 101 -10.87 -7.53 -9.95
CA HIS A 101 -11.70 -8.54 -10.58
C HIS A 101 -10.95 -9.85 -10.81
N GLN A 102 -11.68 -10.94 -10.73
CA GLN A 102 -11.32 -12.23 -11.31
C GLN A 102 -12.26 -12.45 -12.51
N ASN A 103 -11.77 -12.25 -13.74
CA ASN A 103 -12.60 -12.16 -14.93
C ASN A 103 -13.71 -11.09 -14.73
N SER A 104 -14.97 -11.46 -14.85
CA SER A 104 -16.11 -10.53 -14.65
C SER A 104 -16.55 -10.42 -13.19
N ARG A 105 -15.98 -11.24 -12.29
CA ARG A 105 -16.39 -11.27 -10.87
C ARG A 105 -15.64 -10.21 -10.09
N LEU A 106 -16.37 -9.34 -9.41
CA LEU A 106 -15.79 -8.33 -8.53
C LEU A 106 -15.26 -8.99 -7.24
N VAL A 107 -13.99 -8.79 -6.95
CA VAL A 107 -13.33 -9.28 -5.74
C VAL A 107 -13.26 -8.19 -4.67
N ALA A 108 -12.90 -6.98 -5.07
CA ALA A 108 -12.78 -5.86 -4.13
C ALA A 108 -12.95 -4.53 -4.84
N THR A 109 -13.36 -3.52 -4.06
CA THR A 109 -13.36 -2.11 -4.47
C THR A 109 -12.69 -1.29 -3.38
N GLY A 110 -12.19 -0.12 -3.71
CA GLY A 110 -11.60 0.72 -2.70
C GLY A 110 -11.28 2.14 -3.14
N LEU A 111 -10.92 2.93 -2.13
CA LEU A 111 -10.39 4.26 -2.27
C LEU A 111 -9.01 4.30 -1.62
N ILE A 112 -8.01 4.76 -2.36
CA ILE A 112 -6.64 4.86 -1.88
C ILE A 112 -6.17 6.30 -2.01
N THR A 113 -5.59 6.80 -0.92
CA THR A 113 -4.96 8.11 -0.88
C THR A 113 -3.46 7.96 -0.86
N ARG A 114 -2.78 8.65 -1.76
CA ARG A 114 -1.32 8.64 -1.85
C ARG A 114 -0.76 10.06 -1.77
N LYS A 115 0.37 10.20 -1.10
CA LYS A 115 1.08 11.47 -0.95
C LYS A 115 2.36 11.43 -1.76
N PHE A 116 2.69 12.58 -2.36
CA PHE A 116 3.98 12.79 -2.99
C PHE A 116 5.06 12.90 -1.95
N VAL A 117 6.19 12.29 -2.24
CA VAL A 117 7.41 12.44 -1.44
C VAL A 117 8.59 12.60 -2.40
N GLU A 118 9.58 13.38 -2.00
CA GLU A 118 10.88 13.37 -2.63
C GLU A 118 11.69 12.24 -1.98
N ARG A 119 12.23 11.36 -2.81
CA ARG A 119 12.77 10.07 -2.35
C ARG A 119 13.91 10.21 -1.35
N VAL A 120 14.85 11.11 -1.62
CA VAL A 120 16.06 11.26 -0.79
C VAL A 120 15.70 11.86 0.56
N SER A 121 14.96 12.95 0.59
CA SER A 121 14.56 13.60 1.85
C SER A 121 13.58 12.75 2.67
N PHE A 122 12.72 12.00 2.00
CA PHE A 122 11.83 11.04 2.67
C PHE A 122 12.64 9.96 3.40
N MET A 123 13.60 9.35 2.73
CA MET A 123 14.43 8.31 3.35
C MET A 123 15.36 8.86 4.42
N ALA A 124 15.85 10.08 4.27
CA ALA A 124 16.63 10.74 5.31
C ALA A 124 15.79 10.96 6.59
N ARG A 125 14.53 11.35 6.44
CA ARG A 125 13.61 11.50 7.58
C ARG A 125 13.29 10.16 8.23
N VAL A 126 13.06 9.11 7.45
CA VAL A 126 12.83 7.74 7.97
C VAL A 126 14.04 7.28 8.78
N ALA A 127 15.26 7.49 8.28
CA ALA A 127 16.48 7.14 9.00
C ALA A 127 16.60 7.91 10.33
N ALA A 128 16.31 9.21 10.32
CA ALA A 128 16.35 10.05 11.52
C ALA A 128 15.30 9.63 12.57
N GLU A 129 14.08 9.35 12.13
CA GLU A 129 12.99 8.88 13.00
C GLU A 129 13.32 7.50 13.61
N THR A 130 13.94 6.61 12.85
CA THR A 130 14.39 5.29 13.32
C THR A 130 15.45 5.43 14.41
N ILE A 131 16.45 6.30 14.23
CA ILE A 131 17.48 6.56 15.24
C ILE A 131 16.85 7.08 16.55
N VAL A 132 15.91 8.01 16.46
CA VAL A 132 15.20 8.55 17.64
C VAL A 132 14.40 7.45 18.34
N ALA A 133 13.67 6.61 17.61
CA ALA A 133 12.92 5.49 18.17
C ALA A 133 13.84 4.49 18.87
N ASP A 134 14.98 4.13 18.27
CA ASP A 134 15.96 3.21 18.87
C ASP A 134 16.57 3.79 20.15
N LYS A 135 16.91 5.07 20.17
CA LYS A 135 17.38 5.77 21.38
C LYS A 135 16.35 5.76 22.51
N ALA A 136 15.08 5.97 22.19
CA ALA A 136 13.99 5.94 23.17
C ALA A 136 13.85 4.55 23.80
N ILE A 137 13.96 3.48 23.01
CA ILE A 137 13.92 2.07 23.48
C ILE A 137 15.13 1.82 24.42
N ASN A 138 16.33 2.19 24.01
CA ASN A 138 17.55 1.99 24.81
C ASN A 138 17.45 2.75 26.16
N SER A 139 16.99 4.00 26.14
CA SER A 139 16.79 4.78 27.37
C SER A 139 15.79 4.11 28.33
N ASN A 140 14.72 3.54 27.81
CA ASN A 140 13.75 2.79 28.61
C ASN A 140 14.34 1.52 29.20
N ASN A 141 15.11 0.79 28.42
CA ASN A 141 15.81 -0.43 28.88
C ASN A 141 16.82 -0.11 29.98
N GLU A 142 17.59 0.95 29.85
CA GLU A 142 18.51 1.43 30.89
C GLU A 142 17.80 1.80 32.19
N LYS A 143 16.66 2.48 32.10
CA LYS A 143 15.83 2.83 33.27
C LYS A 143 15.29 1.58 33.96
N ILE A 144 14.82 0.59 33.21
CA ILE A 144 14.34 -0.68 33.75
C ILE A 144 15.51 -1.43 34.43
N ALA A 145 16.66 -1.51 33.77
CA ALA A 145 17.83 -2.17 34.33
C ALA A 145 18.28 -1.51 35.64
N SER A 146 18.32 -0.18 35.67
CA SER A 146 18.71 0.54 36.90
C SER A 146 17.68 0.39 38.04
N SER A 147 16.38 0.25 37.72
CA SER A 147 15.33 0.00 38.72
C SER A 147 15.37 -1.40 39.31
N LEU A 148 16.00 -2.36 38.62
CA LEU A 148 16.16 -3.75 39.07
C LEU A 148 17.45 -3.99 39.87
N ASN A 149 18.38 -3.04 39.90
CA ASN A 149 19.59 -3.10 40.71
C ASN A 149 19.28 -2.70 42.15
N PHE A 150 19.35 -3.67 43.02
CA PHE A 150 19.19 -3.48 44.45
C PHE A 150 20.53 -3.11 45.12
#